data_3853a157d761fc4a29b316e7b7162cd6
#
_entry.id   3853a157d761fc4a29b316e7b7162cd6
#
_cell.length_a   1.000
_cell.length_b   1.000
_cell.length_c   1.000
_cell.angle_alpha   90.00
_cell.angle_beta   90.00
_cell.angle_gamma   90.00
#
_symmetry.space_group_name_H-M   'P 1'
#
loop_
_entity.id
_entity.type
_entity.pdbx_description
1 polymer ?
#
loop_
_entity_poly.entity_id
_entity_poly.type
_entity_poly.pdbx_seq_one_letter_code
_entity_poly.pdbx_strand_id
1 'polypeptide(L)'
;MEEAKQNLSNIEQVIWIDLHTGYGPRYQMSVVNSQYEKESTKEIINNINYPLVLGLNADDFYEIDGDMIEMIYRINEKSSNPANLYATCFEFGTLGDSTLNTIESLKAILFENSNHFQNQSSKFEKYSHKLIKEQFLPSEEKWKEKAYSDFKQAIEGIFKYKKLIK
;
A
#
# COMPACT_ATOMS: atom_id res chain seq x y z
N MET A 1 7.32 19.32 1.08
CA MET A 1 8.64 18.65 1.20
C MET A 1 9.56 19.29 2.23
N GLU A 2 9.75 20.60 2.25
CA GLU A 2 10.58 21.26 3.27
C GLU A 2 10.02 21.13 4.70
N GLU A 3 8.70 21.19 4.83
CA GLU A 3 8.01 21.02 6.12
C GLU A 3 8.21 19.61 6.70
N ALA A 4 8.19 18.56 5.86
CA ALA A 4 8.52 17.21 6.28
C ALA A 4 10.00 17.08 6.73
N LYS A 5 10.92 17.76 6.05
CA LYS A 5 12.35 17.77 6.44
C LYS A 5 12.57 18.44 7.78
N GLN A 6 11.89 19.57 8.05
CA GLN A 6 12.00 20.30 9.31
C GLN A 6 11.39 19.53 10.48
N ASN A 7 10.29 18.81 10.25
CA ASN A 7 9.59 18.07 11.29
C ASN A 7 10.30 16.77 11.67
N LEU A 8 10.90 16.04 10.71
CA LEU A 8 11.60 14.78 10.99
C LEU A 8 12.85 14.96 11.88
N SER A 9 13.54 16.09 11.81
CA SER A 9 14.79 16.32 12.57
C SER A 9 14.61 16.42 14.10
N ASN A 10 13.36 16.59 14.56
CA ASN A 10 13.03 16.74 16.00
C ASN A 10 12.21 15.55 16.54
N ILE A 11 12.01 14.50 15.75
CA ILE A 11 11.20 13.35 16.12
C ILE A 11 12.10 12.13 16.28
N GLU A 12 11.99 11.43 17.41
CA GLU A 12 12.80 10.24 17.69
C GLU A 12 12.32 9.02 16.88
N GLN A 13 10.99 8.86 16.72
CA GLN A 13 10.37 7.72 16.08
C GLN A 13 9.33 8.17 15.06
N VAL A 14 9.43 7.65 13.84
CA VAL A 14 8.45 7.86 12.76
C VAL A 14 7.95 6.53 12.25
N ILE A 15 6.64 6.39 12.15
CA ILE A 15 5.97 5.32 11.40
C ILE A 15 5.20 5.99 10.26
N TRP A 16 5.54 5.60 9.03
CA TRP A 16 4.87 6.06 7.82
C TRP A 16 4.19 4.89 7.14
N ILE A 17 2.88 4.96 6.95
CA ILE A 17 2.10 3.92 6.29
C ILE A 17 1.36 4.55 5.12
N ASP A 18 1.64 4.05 3.93
CA ASP A 18 0.91 4.35 2.71
C ASP A 18 -0.16 3.29 2.48
N LEU A 19 -1.36 3.69 2.08
CA LEU A 19 -2.48 2.77 1.90
C LEU A 19 -2.84 2.68 0.42
N HIS A 20 -2.65 1.51 -0.16
CA HIS A 20 -2.96 1.21 -1.54
C HIS A 20 -4.00 0.11 -1.66
N THR A 21 -4.74 0.13 -2.76
CA THR A 21 -5.68 -0.93 -3.14
C THR A 21 -5.57 -1.22 -4.62
N GLY A 22 -5.77 -2.48 -4.99
CA GLY A 22 -5.85 -2.86 -6.41
C GLY A 22 -4.98 -4.04 -6.77
N TYR A 23 -3.80 -4.16 -6.19
CA TYR A 23 -2.84 -5.21 -6.51
C TYR A 23 -2.86 -6.34 -5.48
N GLY A 24 -2.59 -7.55 -5.93
CA GLY A 24 -2.45 -8.73 -5.08
C GLY A 24 -3.72 -9.57 -4.95
N PRO A 25 -3.63 -10.70 -4.24
CA PRO A 25 -4.73 -11.65 -4.09
C PRO A 25 -5.92 -11.04 -3.36
N ARG A 26 -7.13 -11.30 -3.88
CA ARG A 26 -8.36 -10.82 -3.25
C ARG A 26 -8.47 -11.29 -1.80
N TYR A 27 -8.98 -10.45 -0.92
CA TYR A 27 -9.08 -10.66 0.53
C TYR A 27 -7.75 -10.79 1.27
N GLN A 28 -6.67 -10.31 0.71
CA GLN A 28 -5.37 -10.27 1.39
C GLN A 28 -4.87 -8.83 1.40
N MET A 29 -4.22 -8.46 2.48
CA MET A 29 -3.42 -7.25 2.57
C MET A 29 -1.95 -7.66 2.66
N SER A 30 -1.11 -7.04 1.85
CA SER A 30 0.34 -7.20 1.93
C SER A 30 0.96 -6.00 2.63
N VAL A 31 1.89 -6.25 3.53
CA VAL A 31 2.80 -5.22 4.07
C VAL A 31 4.03 -5.22 3.17
N VAL A 32 4.19 -4.19 2.36
CA VAL A 32 5.28 -4.08 1.37
C VAL A 32 6.36 -3.19 1.91
N ASN A 33 7.52 -3.77 2.22
CA ASN A 33 8.66 -3.06 2.77
C ASN A 33 9.53 -2.47 1.68
N SER A 34 10.09 -1.30 1.96
CA SER A 34 11.09 -0.68 1.12
C SER A 34 12.40 -1.48 1.08
N GLN A 35 13.14 -1.36 -0.02
CA GLN A 35 14.53 -1.82 -0.11
C GLN A 35 15.48 -1.09 0.88
N TYR A 36 15.06 0.05 1.42
CA TYR A 36 15.79 0.81 2.44
C TYR A 36 15.53 0.33 3.86
N GLU A 37 14.55 -0.58 4.06
CA GLU A 37 14.35 -1.21 5.36
C GLU A 37 15.54 -2.14 5.68
N LYS A 38 16.10 -1.97 6.88
CA LYS A 38 17.29 -2.69 7.30
C LYS A 38 17.01 -4.11 7.78
N GLU A 39 15.78 -4.32 8.27
CA GLU A 39 15.36 -5.64 8.74
C GLU A 39 14.87 -6.50 7.59
N SER A 40 15.22 -7.76 7.62
CA SER A 40 14.72 -8.72 6.64
C SER A 40 13.21 -8.91 6.77
N THR A 41 12.56 -9.27 5.66
CA THR A 41 11.13 -9.63 5.63
C THR A 41 10.76 -10.65 6.71
N LYS A 42 11.62 -11.65 6.94
CA LYS A 42 11.39 -12.69 7.96
C LYS A 42 11.41 -12.14 9.39
N GLU A 43 12.32 -11.24 9.67
CA GLU A 43 12.38 -10.57 10.98
C GLU A 43 11.15 -9.72 11.21
N ILE A 44 10.71 -8.96 10.21
CA ILE A 44 9.51 -8.15 10.31
C ILE A 44 8.26 -9.01 10.50
N ILE A 45 8.07 -10.10 9.74
CA ILE A 45 6.97 -11.04 9.95
C ILE A 45 6.87 -11.47 11.40
N ASN A 46 7.99 -11.86 12.02
CA ASN A 46 8.03 -12.31 13.40
C ASN A 46 7.74 -11.17 14.38
N ASN A 47 8.29 -9.99 14.12
CA ASN A 47 8.19 -8.83 15.01
C ASN A 47 6.79 -8.24 15.04
N ILE A 48 6.13 -8.13 13.89
CA ILE A 48 4.77 -7.55 13.80
C ILE A 48 3.65 -8.59 13.90
N ASN A 49 3.98 -9.88 13.92
CA ASN A 49 3.02 -10.99 13.94
C ASN A 49 1.96 -10.87 12.82
N TYR A 50 2.43 -10.55 11.62
CA TYR A 50 1.61 -10.47 10.41
C TYR A 50 2.26 -11.31 9.29
N PRO A 51 1.52 -12.27 8.69
CA PRO A 51 2.16 -13.30 7.87
C PRO A 51 2.56 -12.85 6.47
N LEU A 52 1.90 -11.84 5.90
CA LEU A 52 2.09 -11.43 4.52
C LEU A 52 2.88 -10.13 4.44
N VAL A 53 4.19 -10.25 4.61
CA VAL A 53 5.15 -9.18 4.42
C VAL A 53 5.98 -9.48 3.17
N LEU A 54 6.04 -8.54 2.26
CA LEU A 54 6.79 -8.63 1.00
C LEU A 54 7.97 -7.65 1.04
N GLY A 55 9.09 -8.08 0.48
CA GLY A 55 10.21 -7.17 0.18
C GLY A 55 10.08 -6.62 -1.24
N LEU A 56 10.70 -5.48 -1.52
CA LEU A 56 10.85 -4.98 -2.88
C LEU A 56 11.98 -5.71 -3.62
N ASN A 57 11.96 -7.04 -3.61
CA ASN A 57 12.84 -7.86 -4.44
C ASN A 57 12.08 -8.17 -5.73
N ALA A 58 12.78 -8.22 -6.86
CA ALA A 58 12.17 -8.54 -8.16
C ALA A 58 11.38 -9.87 -8.19
N ASP A 59 11.63 -10.75 -7.23
CA ASP A 59 10.93 -12.03 -7.09
C ASP A 59 9.61 -11.95 -6.30
N ASP A 60 9.46 -10.95 -5.42
CA ASP A 60 8.30 -10.83 -4.50
C ASP A 60 7.32 -9.73 -4.93
N PHE A 61 7.82 -8.67 -5.55
CA PHE A 61 7.03 -7.52 -5.95
C PHE A 61 7.69 -6.81 -7.15
N TYR A 62 6.91 -6.05 -7.94
CA TYR A 62 7.49 -5.28 -9.04
C TYR A 62 8.36 -4.13 -8.51
N GLU A 63 9.43 -3.84 -9.24
CA GLU A 63 10.34 -2.74 -8.90
C GLU A 63 9.62 -1.39 -9.04
N ILE A 64 9.64 -0.62 -7.96
CA ILE A 64 9.09 0.74 -7.93
C ILE A 64 10.25 1.69 -7.70
N ASP A 65 10.36 2.72 -8.54
CA ASP A 65 11.30 3.81 -8.37
C ASP A 65 10.54 5.13 -8.15
N GLY A 66 10.92 5.87 -7.12
CA GLY A 66 10.38 7.19 -6.84
C GLY A 66 9.03 7.22 -6.13
N ASP A 67 8.65 6.18 -5.40
CA ASP A 67 7.47 6.17 -4.55
C ASP A 67 7.63 7.02 -3.27
N MET A 68 6.53 7.21 -2.53
CA MET A 68 6.57 8.00 -1.29
C MET A 68 7.34 7.31 -0.17
N ILE A 69 7.37 5.98 -0.15
CA ILE A 69 8.11 5.22 0.87
C ILE A 69 9.61 5.40 0.67
N GLU A 70 10.10 5.25 -0.56
CA GLU A 70 11.49 5.53 -0.88
C GLU A 70 11.86 6.98 -0.58
N MET A 71 11.01 7.91 -0.97
CA MET A 71 11.25 9.34 -0.74
C MET A 71 11.44 9.65 0.74
N ILE A 72 10.61 9.10 1.64
CA ILE A 72 10.70 9.39 3.07
C ILE A 72 11.97 8.80 3.69
N TYR A 73 12.41 7.60 3.28
CA TYR A 73 13.69 7.04 3.68
C TYR A 73 14.85 7.92 3.25
N ARG A 74 14.88 8.37 2.00
CA ARG A 74 15.92 9.27 1.47
C ARG A 74 15.94 10.64 2.16
N ILE A 75 14.79 11.16 2.56
CA ILE A 75 14.70 12.41 3.33
C ILE A 75 15.28 12.20 4.73
N ASN A 76 14.89 11.11 5.39
CA ASN A 76 15.38 10.78 6.73
C ASN A 76 16.89 10.58 6.77
N GLU A 77 17.43 9.86 5.80
CA GLU A 77 18.88 9.61 5.69
C GLU A 77 19.70 10.90 5.53
N LYS A 78 19.15 11.89 4.83
CA LYS A 78 19.80 13.20 4.64
C LYS A 78 19.60 14.18 5.81
N SER A 79 18.87 13.78 6.83
CA SER A 79 18.68 14.59 8.03
C SER A 79 19.95 14.64 8.88
N SER A 80 20.22 15.78 9.49
CA SER A 80 21.32 15.92 10.48
C SER A 80 21.08 15.10 11.75
N ASN A 81 19.81 14.78 12.04
CA ASN A 81 19.39 13.93 13.15
C ASN A 81 18.29 12.99 12.63
N PRO A 82 18.67 11.85 11.98
CA PRO A 82 17.68 10.95 11.41
C PRO A 82 16.85 10.27 12.50
N ALA A 83 15.53 10.27 12.30
CA ALA A 83 14.59 9.56 13.15
C ALA A 83 14.75 8.03 13.01
N ASN A 84 14.29 7.28 14.02
CA ASN A 84 14.05 5.85 13.86
C ASN A 84 12.80 5.68 13.00
N LEU A 85 13.00 5.55 11.69
CA LEU A 85 11.94 5.48 10.68
C LEU A 85 11.59 4.02 10.37
N TYR A 86 10.31 3.73 10.35
CA TYR A 86 9.74 2.56 9.68
C TYR A 86 8.67 3.04 8.70
N ALA A 87 8.89 2.81 7.41
CA ALA A 87 7.96 3.21 6.37
C ALA A 87 7.59 2.01 5.49
N THR A 88 6.30 1.80 5.25
CA THR A 88 5.77 0.66 4.53
C THR A 88 4.49 1.01 3.78
N CYS A 89 4.18 0.25 2.74
CA CYS A 89 2.90 0.29 2.06
C CYS A 89 2.01 -0.89 2.51
N PHE A 90 0.73 -0.61 2.77
CA PHE A 90 -0.29 -1.64 2.93
C PHE A 90 -1.07 -1.74 1.63
N GLU A 91 -0.88 -2.83 0.91
CA GLU A 91 -1.52 -3.10 -0.38
C GLU A 91 -2.68 -4.08 -0.20
N PHE A 92 -3.91 -3.62 -0.44
CA PHE A 92 -5.12 -4.42 -0.31
C PHE A 92 -5.52 -5.00 -1.67
N GLY A 93 -5.42 -6.33 -1.82
CA GLY A 93 -5.83 -7.04 -3.03
C GLY A 93 -7.34 -6.98 -3.26
N THR A 94 -7.74 -6.58 -4.45
CA THR A 94 -9.16 -6.38 -4.82
C THR A 94 -9.66 -7.39 -5.83
N LEU A 95 -9.11 -7.41 -7.03
CA LEU A 95 -9.52 -8.32 -8.11
C LEU A 95 -8.78 -9.67 -8.05
N GLY A 96 -7.56 -9.66 -7.52
CA GLY A 96 -6.63 -10.78 -7.57
C GLY A 96 -5.53 -10.59 -8.64
N ASP A 97 -4.58 -11.50 -8.66
CA ASP A 97 -3.34 -11.44 -9.42
C ASP A 97 -3.29 -12.36 -10.65
N SER A 98 -4.42 -12.98 -11.02
CA SER A 98 -4.50 -13.79 -12.24
C SER A 98 -4.43 -12.93 -13.50
N THR A 99 -3.96 -13.51 -14.61
CA THR A 99 -3.93 -12.84 -15.93
C THR A 99 -5.31 -12.29 -16.33
N LEU A 100 -6.39 -13.01 -16.01
CA LEU A 100 -7.74 -12.53 -16.31
C LEU A 100 -8.09 -11.28 -15.47
N ASN A 101 -7.72 -11.26 -14.21
CA ASN A 101 -7.94 -10.11 -13.33
C ASN A 101 -7.13 -8.90 -13.77
N THR A 102 -5.91 -9.09 -14.25
CA THR A 102 -5.09 -8.02 -14.85
C THR A 102 -5.77 -7.44 -16.10
N ILE A 103 -6.35 -8.27 -16.95
CA ILE A 103 -7.12 -7.80 -18.12
C ILE A 103 -8.37 -7.01 -17.69
N GLU A 104 -9.11 -7.48 -16.70
CA GLU A 104 -10.29 -6.75 -16.20
C GLU A 104 -9.89 -5.41 -15.55
N SER A 105 -8.76 -5.36 -14.84
CA SER A 105 -8.20 -4.11 -14.31
C SER A 105 -7.87 -3.11 -15.44
N LEU A 106 -7.13 -3.55 -16.45
CA LEU A 106 -6.82 -2.72 -17.61
C LEU A 106 -8.08 -2.22 -18.32
N LYS A 107 -9.06 -3.09 -18.50
CA LYS A 107 -10.35 -2.75 -19.11
C LYS A 107 -11.10 -1.68 -18.30
N ALA A 108 -11.12 -1.77 -16.97
CA ALA A 108 -11.75 -0.76 -16.13
C ALA A 108 -11.09 0.62 -16.31
N ILE A 109 -9.75 0.67 -16.34
CA ILE A 109 -8.98 1.90 -16.56
C ILE A 109 -9.25 2.47 -17.95
N LEU A 110 -9.22 1.63 -19.01
CA LEU A 110 -9.45 2.08 -20.38
C LEU A 110 -10.89 2.60 -20.57
N PHE A 111 -11.88 1.97 -19.96
CA PHE A 111 -13.27 2.41 -20.05
C PHE A 111 -13.49 3.73 -19.33
N GLU A 112 -12.90 3.92 -18.15
CA GLU A 112 -13.00 5.18 -17.43
C GLU A 112 -12.30 6.32 -18.18
N ASN A 113 -11.12 6.09 -18.74
CA ASN A 113 -10.46 7.05 -19.61
C ASN A 113 -11.28 7.38 -20.87
N SER A 114 -11.85 6.37 -21.52
CA SER A 114 -12.73 6.58 -22.69
C SER A 114 -13.96 7.41 -22.31
N ASN A 115 -14.55 7.13 -21.15
CA ASN A 115 -15.68 7.89 -20.63
C ASN A 115 -15.31 9.37 -20.39
N HIS A 116 -14.16 9.63 -19.78
CA HIS A 116 -13.69 10.97 -19.49
C HIS A 116 -13.41 11.80 -20.76
N PHE A 117 -12.77 11.22 -21.78
CA PHE A 117 -12.30 11.95 -22.95
C PHE A 117 -13.25 11.93 -24.16
N GLN A 118 -14.26 11.09 -24.21
CA GLN A 118 -15.04 10.83 -25.44
C GLN A 118 -16.55 11.11 -25.35
N ASN A 119 -17.03 11.79 -24.31
CA ASN A 119 -18.46 12.12 -24.11
C ASN A 119 -19.38 10.89 -24.37
N GLN A 120 -19.15 9.81 -23.67
CA GLN A 120 -19.88 8.56 -23.81
C GLN A 120 -21.35 8.68 -23.36
N SER A 121 -22.17 7.68 -23.71
CA SER A 121 -23.54 7.65 -23.24
C SER A 121 -23.62 7.50 -21.71
N SER A 122 -24.67 8.06 -21.10
CA SER A 122 -24.87 7.97 -19.63
C SER A 122 -24.94 6.53 -19.09
N LYS A 123 -25.29 5.55 -19.93
CA LYS A 123 -25.26 4.13 -19.58
C LYS A 123 -23.85 3.59 -19.50
N PHE A 124 -22.98 3.97 -20.43
CA PHE A 124 -21.57 3.59 -20.43
C PHE A 124 -20.82 4.24 -19.29
N GLU A 125 -21.08 5.50 -19.01
CA GLU A 125 -20.55 6.25 -17.88
C GLU A 125 -20.81 5.53 -16.54
N LYS A 126 -22.05 5.17 -16.27
CA LYS A 126 -22.40 4.43 -15.04
C LYS A 126 -21.72 3.06 -14.97
N TYR A 127 -21.53 2.41 -16.11
CA TYR A 127 -20.85 1.12 -16.16
C TYR A 127 -19.35 1.25 -15.88
N SER A 128 -18.67 2.20 -16.53
CA SER A 128 -17.23 2.44 -16.31
C SER A 128 -16.92 2.86 -14.88
N HIS A 129 -17.69 3.80 -14.33
CA HIS A 129 -17.56 4.21 -12.93
C HIS A 129 -17.75 3.06 -11.95
N LYS A 130 -18.69 2.15 -12.23
CA LYS A 130 -18.87 0.97 -11.38
C LYS A 130 -17.65 0.06 -11.44
N LEU A 131 -17.10 -0.20 -12.62
CA LEU A 131 -15.93 -1.07 -12.80
C LEU A 131 -14.71 -0.51 -12.06
N ILE A 132 -14.39 0.77 -12.27
CA ILE A 132 -13.22 1.39 -11.66
C ILE A 132 -13.39 1.47 -10.13
N LYS A 133 -14.58 1.74 -9.65
CA LYS A 133 -14.88 1.74 -8.22
C LYS A 133 -14.66 0.37 -7.58
N GLU A 134 -15.18 -0.69 -8.19
CA GLU A 134 -15.00 -2.06 -7.68
C GLU A 134 -13.55 -2.52 -7.73
N GLN A 135 -12.75 -1.96 -8.64
CA GLN A 135 -11.32 -2.25 -8.70
C GLN A 135 -10.56 -1.71 -7.50
N PHE A 136 -10.88 -0.51 -7.03
CA PHE A 136 -10.13 0.12 -5.93
C PHE A 136 -10.87 0.07 -4.59
N LEU A 137 -12.18 -0.03 -4.61
CA LEU A 137 -13.02 -0.10 -3.40
C LEU A 137 -14.17 -1.09 -3.63
N PRO A 138 -13.93 -2.39 -3.49
CA PRO A 138 -14.98 -3.40 -3.59
C PRO A 138 -16.18 -3.11 -2.71
N SER A 139 -17.38 -3.22 -3.27
CA SER A 139 -18.61 -3.00 -2.53
C SER A 139 -18.96 -4.14 -1.58
N GLU A 140 -18.32 -5.28 -1.73
CA GLU A 140 -18.54 -6.48 -0.95
C GLU A 140 -18.16 -6.29 0.53
N GLU A 141 -19.11 -6.52 1.43
CA GLU A 141 -18.90 -6.32 2.87
C GLU A 141 -17.82 -7.23 3.44
N LYS A 142 -17.80 -8.50 3.01
CA LYS A 142 -16.75 -9.47 3.40
C LYS A 142 -15.34 -8.97 3.08
N TRP A 143 -15.15 -8.28 1.93
CA TRP A 143 -13.86 -7.71 1.59
C TRP A 143 -13.47 -6.59 2.55
N LYS A 144 -14.41 -5.70 2.87
CA LYS A 144 -14.17 -4.57 3.79
C LYS A 144 -13.86 -5.05 5.22
N GLU A 145 -14.61 -6.03 5.72
CA GLU A 145 -14.37 -6.65 7.02
C GLU A 145 -12.97 -7.28 7.09
N LYS A 146 -12.59 -8.00 6.03
CA LYS A 146 -11.26 -8.61 5.95
C LYS A 146 -10.15 -7.56 5.86
N ALA A 147 -10.30 -6.55 5.00
CA ALA A 147 -9.35 -5.44 4.87
C ALA A 147 -9.14 -4.72 6.21
N TYR A 148 -10.23 -4.43 6.93
CA TYR A 148 -10.16 -3.82 8.26
C TYR A 148 -9.47 -4.72 9.29
N SER A 149 -9.79 -6.02 9.30
CA SER A 149 -9.16 -6.98 10.21
C SER A 149 -7.66 -7.10 9.98
N ASP A 150 -7.23 -7.18 8.71
CA ASP A 150 -5.81 -7.27 8.35
C ASP A 150 -5.06 -5.98 8.69
N PHE A 151 -5.66 -4.83 8.35
CA PHE A 151 -5.11 -3.52 8.73
C PHE A 151 -4.90 -3.43 10.23
N LYS A 152 -5.92 -3.77 11.02
CA LYS A 152 -5.85 -3.72 12.48
C LYS A 152 -4.74 -4.62 13.03
N GLN A 153 -4.67 -5.87 12.55
CA GLN A 153 -3.63 -6.81 12.99
C GLN A 153 -2.22 -6.27 12.70
N ALA A 154 -1.98 -5.80 11.47
CA ALA A 154 -0.67 -5.32 11.05
C ALA A 154 -0.26 -4.04 11.81
N ILE A 155 -1.16 -3.06 11.96
CA ILE A 155 -0.84 -1.80 12.65
C ILE A 155 -0.63 -1.99 14.14
N GLU A 156 -1.42 -2.85 14.81
CA GLU A 156 -1.19 -3.22 16.21
C GLU A 156 0.16 -3.93 16.39
N GLY A 157 0.51 -4.82 15.46
CA GLY A 157 1.81 -5.48 15.44
C GLY A 157 2.95 -4.49 15.30
N ILE A 158 2.87 -3.56 14.35
CA ILE A 158 3.88 -2.51 14.17
C ILE A 158 4.02 -1.65 15.43
N PHE A 159 2.91 -1.21 16.01
CA PHE A 159 2.94 -0.35 17.20
C PHE A 159 3.54 -1.05 18.42
N LYS A 160 3.24 -2.34 18.62
CA LYS A 160 3.88 -3.16 19.67
C LYS A 160 5.37 -3.32 19.42
N TYR A 161 5.74 -3.70 18.21
CA TYR A 161 7.13 -3.86 17.80
C TYR A 161 7.95 -2.58 17.99
N LYS A 162 7.41 -1.44 17.58
CA LYS A 162 8.05 -0.13 17.76
C LYS A 162 7.83 0.47 19.17
N LYS A 163 7.25 -0.29 20.12
CA LYS A 163 7.03 0.07 21.53
C LYS A 163 6.17 1.33 21.75
N LEU A 164 5.25 1.59 20.84
CA LEU A 164 4.30 2.71 20.97
C LEU A 164 3.08 2.32 21.81
N ILE A 165 2.75 1.03 21.88
CA ILE A 165 1.71 0.45 22.74
C ILE A 165 2.28 -0.78 23.46
N LYS A 166 1.58 -1.18 24.54
CA LYS A 166 1.92 -2.39 25.33
C LYS A 166 1.30 -3.65 24.72
#